data_c0b67e0749d0e6e45149728a25d95a23
#
_entry.id   c0b67e0749d0e6e45149728a25d95a23
#
_cell.length_a   1.000
_cell.length_b   1.000
_cell.length_c   1.000
_cell.angle_alpha   90.00
_cell.angle_beta   90.00
_cell.angle_gamma   90.00
#
_symmetry.space_group_name_H-M   'P 1'
#
loop_
_entity.id
_entity.type
_entity.pdbx_description
1 polymer ?
#
loop_
_entity_poly.entity_id
_entity_poly.type
_entity_poly.pdbx_seq_one_letter_code
_entity_poly.pdbx_strand_id
1 'polypeptide(L)'
;KLNLTFDELDDIVTQGKELGVYFYMMTGGEPLVRKKDLIKICEMHPDCEFLSFTNGTLIDEEFCQEMLRVKNFVPAISLEGFETANDGRRGEGVFDKVQHAMSLLKSHGLPFGISTCYTRKNLDDVTSEKFFDMLVESGALFVWFFHYMPVGNGAAVDLLPTPEQREEIFHRIRKFRQTKAIFSMDFQNDAQFVGGCIAGGRRYLHINAK
;
A
#
# COMPACT_ATOMS: atom_id res chain seq x y z
N LYS A 1 19.83 -16.54 1.69
CA LYS A 1 18.40 -16.74 1.93
C LYS A 1 17.61 -15.61 1.28
N LEU A 2 16.61 -15.95 0.45
CA LEU A 2 15.88 -14.96 -0.31
C LEU A 2 14.62 -14.46 0.43
N ASN A 3 13.99 -15.30 1.23
CA ASN A 3 12.75 -15.00 1.95
C ASN A 3 12.79 -15.56 3.38
N LEU A 4 12.02 -14.95 4.26
CA LEU A 4 11.70 -15.52 5.58
C LEU A 4 10.86 -16.78 5.40
N THR A 5 11.11 -17.81 6.21
CA THR A 5 10.23 -18.98 6.32
C THR A 5 8.94 -18.61 7.04
N PHE A 6 7.95 -19.50 7.01
CA PHE A 6 6.74 -19.30 7.78
C PHE A 6 7.03 -19.24 9.30
N ASP A 7 7.83 -20.16 9.80
CA ASP A 7 8.18 -20.21 11.24
C ASP A 7 8.91 -18.95 11.71
N GLU A 8 9.74 -18.34 10.85
CA GLU A 8 10.38 -17.06 11.16
C GLU A 8 9.39 -15.89 11.15
N LEU A 9 8.38 -15.91 10.29
CA LEU A 9 7.30 -14.91 10.30
C LEU A 9 6.47 -15.02 11.58
N ASP A 10 6.13 -16.24 12.00
CA ASP A 10 5.39 -16.52 13.22
C ASP A 10 6.17 -16.07 14.46
N ASP A 11 7.47 -16.40 14.51
CA ASP A 11 8.37 -15.98 15.60
C ASP A 11 8.50 -14.45 15.69
N ILE A 12 8.62 -13.75 14.54
CA ILE A 12 8.64 -12.28 14.48
C ILE A 12 7.35 -11.69 15.07
N VAL A 13 6.20 -12.23 14.69
CA VAL A 13 4.91 -11.73 15.22
C VAL A 13 4.79 -12.02 16.71
N THR A 14 5.18 -13.20 17.15
CA THR A 14 5.18 -13.59 18.57
C THR A 14 6.05 -12.68 19.42
N GLN A 15 7.29 -12.46 19.03
CA GLN A 15 8.21 -11.53 19.72
C GLN A 15 7.71 -10.08 19.65
N GLY A 16 7.13 -9.67 18.52
CA GLY A 16 6.54 -8.35 18.35
C GLY A 16 5.42 -8.09 19.36
N LYS A 17 4.56 -9.06 19.60
CA LYS A 17 3.48 -8.96 20.61
C LYS A 17 4.03 -8.77 22.02
N GLU A 18 5.12 -9.43 22.38
CA GLU A 18 5.79 -9.22 23.66
C GLU A 18 6.29 -7.78 23.84
N LEU A 19 6.60 -7.09 22.70
CA LEU A 19 6.98 -5.68 22.66
C LEU A 19 5.79 -4.72 22.51
N GLY A 20 4.55 -5.24 22.47
CA GLY A 20 3.34 -4.45 22.30
C GLY A 20 3.03 -4.07 20.84
N VAL A 21 3.61 -4.77 19.87
CA VAL A 21 3.35 -4.56 18.44
C VAL A 21 2.23 -5.48 17.97
N TYR A 22 1.14 -4.89 17.49
CA TYR A 22 -0.06 -5.59 16.99
C TYR A 22 -0.43 -5.21 15.56
N PHE A 23 0.36 -4.39 14.89
CA PHE A 23 0.16 -3.99 13.51
C PHE A 23 1.40 -4.31 12.68
N TYR A 24 1.23 -5.10 11.64
CA TYR A 24 2.31 -5.59 10.77
C TYR A 24 2.09 -5.20 9.33
N MET A 25 3.13 -4.65 8.68
CA MET A 25 3.12 -4.35 7.25
C MET A 25 3.91 -5.40 6.48
N MET A 26 3.22 -6.19 5.68
CA MET A 26 3.83 -7.20 4.82
C MET A 26 4.25 -6.57 3.50
N THR A 27 5.54 -6.61 3.22
CA THR A 27 6.13 -6.09 1.99
C THR A 27 7.11 -7.09 1.38
N GLY A 28 7.74 -6.74 0.28
CA GLY A 28 8.76 -7.56 -0.37
C GLY A 28 8.69 -7.45 -1.87
N GLY A 29 8.80 -8.58 -2.60
CA GLY A 29 8.44 -8.63 -4.01
C GLY A 29 6.92 -8.47 -4.18
N GLU A 30 6.22 -9.59 -4.35
CA GLU A 30 4.75 -9.60 -4.28
C GLU A 30 4.32 -10.54 -3.14
N PRO A 31 3.79 -10.00 -2.03
CA PRO A 31 3.40 -10.81 -0.88
C PRO A 31 2.34 -11.87 -1.20
N LEU A 32 1.41 -11.56 -2.10
CA LEU A 32 0.30 -12.48 -2.42
C LEU A 32 0.73 -13.73 -3.21
N VAL A 33 1.98 -13.86 -3.64
CA VAL A 33 2.50 -15.17 -4.10
C VAL A 33 2.56 -16.18 -2.95
N ARG A 34 2.46 -15.70 -1.71
CA ARG A 34 2.45 -16.50 -0.48
C ARG A 34 1.10 -16.40 0.26
N LYS A 35 -0.02 -16.31 -0.47
CA LYS A 35 -1.38 -16.20 0.10
C LYS A 35 -1.60 -17.16 1.28
N LYS A 36 -1.20 -18.42 1.13
CA LYS A 36 -1.40 -19.45 2.18
C LYS A 36 -0.67 -19.11 3.46
N ASP A 37 0.55 -18.62 3.38
CA ASP A 37 1.31 -18.22 4.56
C ASP A 37 0.74 -16.96 5.20
N LEU A 38 0.28 -15.99 4.39
CA LEU A 38 -0.35 -14.78 4.88
C LEU A 38 -1.66 -15.07 5.61
N ILE A 39 -2.52 -15.90 5.04
CA ILE A 39 -3.77 -16.30 5.69
C ILE A 39 -3.49 -17.09 6.97
N LYS A 40 -2.52 -18.01 6.93
CA LYS A 40 -2.14 -18.79 8.11
C LYS A 40 -1.59 -17.92 9.25
N ILE A 41 -0.79 -16.89 8.95
CA ILE A 41 -0.29 -15.96 10.00
C ILE A 41 -1.43 -15.13 10.60
N CYS A 42 -2.38 -14.68 9.77
CA CYS A 42 -3.58 -13.98 10.23
C CYS A 42 -4.42 -14.86 11.17
N GLU A 43 -4.58 -16.13 10.84
CA GLU A 43 -5.35 -17.12 11.62
C GLU A 43 -4.68 -17.41 12.97
N MET A 44 -3.35 -17.52 12.99
CA MET A 44 -2.58 -17.78 14.22
C MET A 44 -2.50 -16.58 15.16
N HIS A 45 -2.63 -15.36 14.61
CA HIS A 45 -2.57 -14.11 15.38
C HIS A 45 -3.82 -13.26 15.17
N PRO A 46 -5.00 -13.72 15.61
CA PRO A 46 -6.26 -13.00 15.38
C PRO A 46 -6.39 -11.69 16.16
N ASP A 47 -5.47 -11.44 17.08
CA ASP A 47 -5.32 -10.21 17.87
C ASP A 47 -4.41 -9.17 17.18
N CYS A 48 -3.83 -9.51 16.03
CA CYS A 48 -2.98 -8.62 15.24
C CYS A 48 -3.67 -8.19 13.96
N GLU A 49 -3.29 -7.03 13.41
CA GLU A 49 -3.73 -6.54 12.11
C GLU A 49 -2.57 -6.62 11.11
N PHE A 50 -2.86 -7.12 9.91
CA PHE A 50 -1.89 -7.31 8.84
C PHE A 50 -2.26 -6.49 7.61
N LEU A 51 -1.46 -5.47 7.31
CA LEU A 51 -1.56 -4.72 6.06
C LEU A 51 -0.53 -5.24 5.06
N SER A 52 -0.92 -5.44 3.81
CA SER A 52 0.01 -5.89 2.78
C SER A 52 0.05 -4.95 1.58
N PHE A 53 1.24 -4.46 1.24
CA PHE A 53 1.45 -3.78 -0.04
C PHE A 53 1.51 -4.82 -1.16
N THR A 54 0.59 -4.73 -2.12
CA THR A 54 0.45 -5.71 -3.20
C THR A 54 0.20 -5.04 -4.54
N ASN A 55 0.58 -5.68 -5.63
CA ASN A 55 0.19 -5.26 -6.97
C ASN A 55 -1.30 -5.55 -7.28
N GLY A 56 -2.00 -6.29 -6.41
CA GLY A 56 -3.42 -6.60 -6.52
C GLY A 56 -3.79 -7.67 -7.54
N THR A 57 -2.87 -8.07 -8.43
CA THR A 57 -3.17 -8.95 -9.57
C THR A 57 -3.50 -10.40 -9.17
N LEU A 58 -3.25 -10.76 -7.93
CA LEU A 58 -3.52 -12.09 -7.37
C LEU A 58 -4.74 -12.10 -6.43
N ILE A 59 -5.46 -10.99 -6.28
CA ILE A 59 -6.71 -10.96 -5.53
C ILE A 59 -7.79 -11.60 -6.38
N ASP A 60 -8.34 -12.70 -5.89
CA ASP A 60 -9.38 -13.49 -6.51
C ASP A 60 -10.50 -13.81 -5.51
N GLU A 61 -11.56 -14.44 -5.98
CA GLU A 61 -12.73 -14.80 -5.17
C GLU A 61 -12.34 -15.68 -3.96
N GLU A 62 -11.47 -16.67 -4.16
CA GLU A 62 -11.01 -17.56 -3.08
C GLU A 62 -10.29 -16.77 -1.98
N PHE A 63 -9.42 -15.83 -2.38
CA PHE A 63 -8.72 -14.99 -1.42
C PHE A 63 -9.64 -14.03 -0.67
N CYS A 64 -10.68 -13.49 -1.34
CA CYS A 64 -11.70 -12.68 -0.68
C CYS A 64 -12.46 -13.48 0.41
N GLN A 65 -12.80 -14.75 0.14
CA GLN A 65 -13.43 -15.63 1.14
C GLN A 65 -12.51 -15.89 2.34
N GLU A 66 -11.20 -16.11 2.09
CA GLU A 66 -10.23 -16.26 3.18
C GLU A 66 -10.07 -14.97 4.00
N MET A 67 -10.06 -13.80 3.36
CA MET A 67 -10.05 -12.52 4.08
C MET A 67 -11.28 -12.33 4.97
N LEU A 68 -12.49 -12.71 4.48
CA LEU A 68 -13.71 -12.69 5.28
C LEU A 68 -13.64 -13.63 6.48
N ARG A 69 -12.94 -14.74 6.35
CA ARG A 69 -12.77 -15.74 7.42
C ARG A 69 -11.82 -15.25 8.52
N VAL A 70 -10.64 -14.71 8.13
CA VAL A 70 -9.62 -14.28 9.13
C VAL A 70 -9.90 -12.90 9.71
N LYS A 71 -10.44 -11.95 8.92
CA LYS A 71 -10.93 -10.62 9.31
C LYS A 71 -9.86 -9.60 9.76
N ASN A 72 -8.59 -9.93 9.70
CA ASN A 72 -7.48 -9.11 10.16
C ASN A 72 -6.41 -8.91 9.07
N PHE A 73 -6.82 -8.90 7.80
CA PHE A 73 -5.94 -8.65 6.66
C PHE A 73 -6.51 -7.52 5.78
N VAL A 74 -5.68 -6.52 5.49
CA VAL A 74 -6.05 -5.36 4.66
C VAL A 74 -5.02 -5.18 3.55
N PRO A 75 -5.38 -5.30 2.26
CA PRO A 75 -4.49 -4.99 1.16
C PRO A 75 -4.41 -3.49 0.91
N ALA A 76 -3.19 -2.99 0.68
CA ALA A 76 -2.90 -1.69 0.08
C ALA A 76 -2.45 -1.92 -1.36
N ILE A 77 -3.37 -1.75 -2.30
CA ILE A 77 -3.16 -2.09 -3.71
C ILE A 77 -2.36 -0.99 -4.38
N SER A 78 -1.34 -1.38 -5.11
CA SER A 78 -0.50 -0.45 -5.86
C SER A 78 -1.22 0.06 -7.11
N LEU A 79 -1.40 1.38 -7.21
CA LEU A 79 -2.05 2.05 -8.34
C LEU A 79 -1.36 3.40 -8.61
N GLU A 80 -0.90 3.62 -9.85
CA GLU A 80 -0.04 4.75 -10.21
C GLU A 80 -0.75 5.82 -11.05
N GLY A 81 -2.07 5.85 -11.03
CA GLY A 81 -2.92 6.74 -11.83
C GLY A 81 -3.95 5.96 -12.66
N PHE A 82 -4.45 6.57 -13.73
CA PHE A 82 -5.30 5.88 -14.69
C PHE A 82 -4.50 4.94 -15.59
N GLU A 83 -5.18 4.22 -16.48
CA GLU A 83 -4.64 3.14 -17.31
C GLU A 83 -3.27 3.48 -17.92
N THR A 84 -3.16 4.60 -18.64
CA THR A 84 -1.91 4.98 -19.33
C THR A 84 -0.74 5.17 -18.35
N ALA A 85 -0.95 5.85 -17.23
CA ALA A 85 0.07 6.11 -16.24
C ALA A 85 0.43 4.83 -15.46
N ASN A 86 -0.58 4.05 -15.10
CA ASN A 86 -0.40 2.80 -14.37
C ASN A 86 0.31 1.75 -15.20
N ASP A 87 -0.18 1.47 -16.41
CA ASP A 87 0.33 0.42 -17.27
C ASP A 87 1.71 0.76 -17.85
N GLY A 88 1.97 2.04 -18.10
CA GLY A 88 3.30 2.52 -18.48
C GLY A 88 4.39 2.22 -17.44
N ARG A 89 4.04 2.02 -16.18
CA ARG A 89 4.98 1.69 -15.09
C ARG A 89 4.90 0.23 -14.66
N ARG A 90 3.72 -0.36 -14.65
CA ARG A 90 3.46 -1.68 -14.05
C ARG A 90 3.27 -2.79 -15.07
N GLY A 91 3.11 -2.43 -16.34
CA GLY A 91 2.88 -3.35 -17.44
C GLY A 91 1.45 -3.31 -17.97
N GLU A 92 1.30 -3.63 -19.23
CA GLU A 92 0.03 -3.62 -19.97
C GLU A 92 -1.03 -4.50 -19.29
N GLY A 93 -2.24 -3.98 -19.16
CA GLY A 93 -3.41 -4.67 -18.59
C GLY A 93 -3.36 -4.85 -17.06
N VAL A 94 -2.40 -4.22 -16.36
CA VAL A 94 -2.35 -4.25 -14.88
C VAL A 94 -3.46 -3.38 -14.30
N PHE A 95 -3.79 -2.26 -14.94
CA PHE A 95 -4.87 -1.39 -14.50
C PHE A 95 -6.21 -2.12 -14.40
N ASP A 96 -6.58 -2.85 -15.44
CA ASP A 96 -7.83 -3.64 -15.47
C ASP A 96 -7.86 -4.71 -14.38
N LYS A 97 -6.73 -5.38 -14.12
CA LYS A 97 -6.62 -6.37 -13.03
C LYS A 97 -6.81 -5.72 -11.67
N VAL A 98 -6.26 -4.52 -11.46
CA VAL A 98 -6.43 -3.76 -10.22
C VAL A 98 -7.88 -3.30 -10.05
N GLN A 99 -8.53 -2.80 -11.12
CA GLN A 99 -9.95 -2.45 -11.10
C GLN A 99 -10.84 -3.65 -10.74
N HIS A 100 -10.55 -4.81 -11.32
CA HIS A 100 -11.24 -6.05 -11.00
C HIS A 100 -11.05 -6.44 -9.52
N ALA A 101 -9.83 -6.38 -8.99
CA ALA A 101 -9.53 -6.66 -7.59
C ALA A 101 -10.28 -5.74 -6.64
N MET A 102 -10.29 -4.42 -6.92
CA MET A 102 -11.06 -3.44 -6.13
C MET A 102 -12.57 -3.73 -6.17
N SER A 103 -13.09 -4.12 -7.33
CA SER A 103 -14.50 -4.49 -7.50
C SER A 103 -14.86 -5.74 -6.67
N LEU A 104 -13.99 -6.76 -6.66
CA LEU A 104 -14.19 -7.95 -5.82
C LEU A 104 -14.19 -7.59 -4.33
N LEU A 105 -13.19 -6.86 -3.86
CA LEU A 105 -13.11 -6.44 -2.46
C LEU A 105 -14.34 -5.65 -2.04
N LYS A 106 -14.76 -4.69 -2.86
CA LYS A 106 -15.97 -3.89 -2.61
C LYS A 106 -17.23 -4.75 -2.55
N SER A 107 -17.40 -5.69 -3.48
CA SER A 107 -18.60 -6.56 -3.53
C SER A 107 -18.72 -7.47 -2.31
N HIS A 108 -17.59 -7.83 -1.71
CA HIS A 108 -17.53 -8.59 -0.45
C HIS A 108 -17.53 -7.72 0.81
N GLY A 109 -17.58 -6.39 0.69
CA GLY A 109 -17.51 -5.48 1.84
C GLY A 109 -16.16 -5.55 2.58
N LEU A 110 -15.10 -5.95 1.90
CA LEU A 110 -13.75 -6.08 2.46
C LEU A 110 -13.01 -4.74 2.47
N PRO A 111 -12.35 -4.37 3.57
CA PRO A 111 -11.55 -3.16 3.64
C PRO A 111 -10.31 -3.27 2.75
N PHE A 112 -9.98 -2.19 2.05
CA PHE A 112 -8.74 -2.05 1.31
C PHE A 112 -8.33 -0.59 1.16
N GLY A 113 -7.08 -0.38 0.84
CA GLY A 113 -6.53 0.93 0.48
C GLY A 113 -5.68 0.88 -0.77
N ILE A 114 -5.16 2.04 -1.13
CA ILE A 114 -4.31 2.23 -2.30
C ILE A 114 -2.93 2.71 -1.86
N SER A 115 -1.90 2.19 -2.50
CA SER A 115 -0.52 2.65 -2.40
C SER A 115 -0.11 3.26 -3.72
N THR A 116 0.21 4.54 -3.73
CA THR A 116 0.54 5.30 -4.94
C THR A 116 1.94 5.88 -4.84
N CYS A 117 2.81 5.50 -5.77
CA CYS A 117 4.10 6.15 -5.92
C CYS A 117 4.02 7.25 -6.97
N TYR A 118 4.04 8.51 -6.54
CA TYR A 118 4.05 9.63 -7.47
C TYR A 118 5.45 9.96 -7.98
N THR A 119 5.49 10.33 -9.26
CA THR A 119 6.68 10.68 -10.02
C THR A 119 6.46 12.01 -10.70
N ARG A 120 7.50 12.57 -11.30
CA ARG A 120 7.38 13.75 -12.16
C ARG A 120 6.34 13.58 -13.29
N LYS A 121 6.10 12.34 -13.74
CA LYS A 121 5.28 12.06 -14.92
C LYS A 121 3.80 11.79 -14.62
N ASN A 122 3.48 11.23 -13.44
CA ASN A 122 2.10 10.86 -13.09
C ASN A 122 1.46 11.73 -12.02
N LEU A 123 2.16 12.75 -11.55
CA LEU A 123 1.73 13.63 -10.47
C LEU A 123 0.33 14.23 -10.71
N ASP A 124 0.11 14.79 -11.91
CA ASP A 124 -1.17 15.40 -12.25
C ASP A 124 -2.31 14.38 -12.31
N ASP A 125 -2.01 13.15 -12.67
CA ASP A 125 -2.96 12.06 -12.72
C ASP A 125 -3.38 11.64 -11.30
N VAL A 126 -2.42 11.27 -10.45
CA VAL A 126 -2.67 10.72 -9.11
C VAL A 126 -3.12 11.76 -8.07
N THR A 127 -2.97 13.04 -8.38
CA THR A 127 -3.47 14.14 -7.54
C THR A 127 -4.62 14.91 -8.20
N SER A 128 -5.26 14.32 -9.21
CA SER A 128 -6.47 14.89 -9.82
C SER A 128 -7.70 14.60 -8.95
N GLU A 129 -8.70 15.47 -9.05
CA GLU A 129 -10.00 15.25 -8.40
C GLU A 129 -10.67 13.96 -8.90
N LYS A 130 -10.56 13.69 -10.20
CA LYS A 130 -11.09 12.48 -10.84
C LYS A 130 -10.48 11.20 -10.28
N PHE A 131 -9.17 11.20 -9.97
CA PHE A 131 -8.51 10.05 -9.36
C PHE A 131 -9.04 9.79 -7.96
N PHE A 132 -9.16 10.83 -7.14
CA PHE A 132 -9.74 10.70 -5.81
C PHE A 132 -11.20 10.24 -5.84
N ASP A 133 -12.01 10.77 -6.77
CA ASP A 133 -13.41 10.34 -6.95
C ASP A 133 -13.47 8.86 -7.33
N MET A 134 -12.64 8.40 -8.27
CA MET A 134 -12.54 7.00 -8.63
C MET A 134 -12.18 6.11 -7.42
N LEU A 135 -11.22 6.53 -6.57
CA LEU A 135 -10.85 5.77 -5.38
C LEU A 135 -12.02 5.66 -4.38
N VAL A 136 -12.71 6.77 -4.13
CA VAL A 136 -13.90 6.79 -3.25
C VAL A 136 -15.01 5.91 -3.83
N GLU A 137 -15.31 6.05 -5.11
CA GLU A 137 -16.32 5.26 -5.81
C GLU A 137 -15.97 3.76 -5.82
N SER A 138 -14.69 3.41 -5.91
CA SER A 138 -14.24 2.02 -5.82
C SER A 138 -14.33 1.44 -4.41
N GLY A 139 -14.56 2.27 -3.40
CA GLY A 139 -14.68 1.83 -1.99
C GLY A 139 -13.35 1.77 -1.24
N ALA A 140 -12.28 2.36 -1.76
CA ALA A 140 -11.01 2.45 -1.04
C ALA A 140 -11.16 3.31 0.23
N LEU A 141 -10.69 2.80 1.37
CA LEU A 141 -10.79 3.50 2.65
C LEU A 141 -9.64 4.47 2.88
N PHE A 142 -8.49 4.19 2.31
CA PHE A 142 -7.31 5.05 2.41
C PHE A 142 -6.49 5.04 1.12
N VAL A 143 -5.69 6.10 0.95
CA VAL A 143 -4.64 6.18 -0.08
C VAL A 143 -3.35 6.64 0.55
N TRP A 144 -2.26 5.93 0.28
CA TRP A 144 -0.95 6.21 0.80
C TRP A 144 -0.02 6.64 -0.33
N PHE A 145 0.40 7.91 -0.30
CA PHE A 145 1.28 8.50 -1.29
C PHE A 145 2.74 8.38 -0.87
N PHE A 146 3.57 7.89 -1.78
CA PHE A 146 5.02 7.85 -1.66
C PHE A 146 5.64 8.60 -2.83
N HIS A 147 6.60 9.47 -2.59
CA HIS A 147 7.33 10.03 -3.70
C HIS A 147 8.38 9.04 -4.23
N TYR A 148 8.58 9.06 -5.53
CA TYR A 148 9.62 8.25 -6.16
C TYR A 148 11.00 8.65 -5.64
N MET A 149 11.78 7.68 -5.18
CA MET A 149 13.18 7.84 -4.78
C MET A 149 14.07 7.03 -5.73
N PRO A 150 15.04 7.67 -6.41
CA PRO A 150 15.93 7.00 -7.34
C PRO A 150 17.02 6.22 -6.59
N VAL A 151 16.66 5.04 -6.06
CA VAL A 151 17.56 4.17 -5.29
C VAL A 151 17.87 2.90 -6.09
N GLY A 152 19.11 2.44 -6.01
CA GLY A 152 19.57 1.21 -6.65
C GLY A 152 20.14 1.39 -8.05
N ASN A 153 20.57 0.27 -8.65
CA ASN A 153 21.13 0.25 -9.99
C ASN A 153 20.03 0.52 -11.04
N GLY A 154 20.29 1.47 -11.95
CA GLY A 154 19.34 1.84 -13.00
C GLY A 154 18.21 2.76 -12.52
N ALA A 155 18.38 3.45 -11.40
CA ALA A 155 17.44 4.45 -10.92
C ALA A 155 17.19 5.55 -11.95
N ALA A 156 15.91 5.79 -12.27
CA ALA A 156 15.50 6.78 -13.27
C ALA A 156 15.35 8.17 -12.62
N VAL A 157 16.43 8.94 -12.63
CA VAL A 157 16.46 10.29 -12.01
C VAL A 157 15.45 11.25 -12.63
N ASP A 158 15.10 11.06 -13.91
CA ASP A 158 14.09 11.83 -14.63
C ASP A 158 12.66 11.64 -14.08
N LEU A 159 12.42 10.62 -13.26
CA LEU A 159 11.15 10.39 -12.58
C LEU A 159 11.05 11.13 -11.23
N LEU A 160 12.16 11.67 -10.71
CA LEU A 160 12.14 12.38 -9.45
C LEU A 160 11.29 13.66 -9.54
N PRO A 161 10.27 13.85 -8.67
CA PRO A 161 9.52 15.08 -8.62
C PRO A 161 10.39 16.29 -8.31
N THR A 162 10.10 17.44 -8.93
CA THR A 162 10.79 18.69 -8.60
C THR A 162 10.36 19.20 -7.22
N PRO A 163 11.12 20.13 -6.59
CA PRO A 163 10.68 20.75 -5.32
C PRO A 163 9.30 21.40 -5.44
N GLU A 164 9.02 22.10 -6.55
CA GLU A 164 7.75 22.77 -6.81
C GLU A 164 6.60 21.74 -6.94
N GLN A 165 6.84 20.64 -7.62
CA GLN A 165 5.88 19.54 -7.73
C GLN A 165 5.59 18.90 -6.38
N ARG A 166 6.59 18.75 -5.51
CA ARG A 166 6.39 18.21 -4.15
C ARG A 166 5.56 19.15 -3.28
N GLU A 167 5.78 20.45 -3.38
CA GLU A 167 4.98 21.46 -2.70
C GLU A 167 3.53 21.46 -3.20
N GLU A 168 3.35 21.36 -4.51
CA GLU A 168 2.02 21.28 -5.13
C GLU A 168 1.24 20.04 -4.66
N ILE A 169 1.87 18.85 -4.62
CA ILE A 169 1.26 17.64 -4.08
C ILE A 169 0.83 17.83 -2.64
N PHE A 170 1.71 18.38 -1.81
CA PHE A 170 1.40 18.64 -0.42
C PHE A 170 0.12 19.47 -0.25
N HIS A 171 -0.06 20.53 -1.05
CA HIS A 171 -1.27 21.34 -1.02
C HIS A 171 -2.50 20.60 -1.57
N ARG A 172 -2.36 19.87 -2.68
CA ARG A 172 -3.47 19.11 -3.28
C ARG A 172 -3.98 18.03 -2.33
N ILE A 173 -3.10 17.22 -1.73
CA ILE A 173 -3.50 16.16 -0.80
C ILE A 173 -4.18 16.77 0.43
N ARG A 174 -3.68 17.86 0.98
CA ARG A 174 -4.33 18.55 2.12
C ARG A 174 -5.75 19.04 1.77
N LYS A 175 -5.96 19.57 0.56
CA LYS A 175 -7.29 19.92 0.08
C LYS A 175 -8.21 18.70 0.04
N PHE A 176 -7.73 17.59 -0.53
CA PHE A 176 -8.55 16.39 -0.66
C PHE A 176 -8.87 15.72 0.68
N ARG A 177 -7.98 15.80 1.68
CA ARG A 177 -8.29 15.39 3.06
C ARG A 177 -9.53 16.08 3.64
N GLN A 178 -9.84 17.28 3.19
CA GLN A 178 -10.97 18.06 3.69
C GLN A 178 -12.23 17.88 2.84
N THR A 179 -12.11 17.39 1.62
CA THR A 179 -13.20 17.40 0.62
C THR A 179 -13.59 16.02 0.11
N LYS A 180 -12.79 14.99 0.34
CA LYS A 180 -13.04 13.62 -0.15
C LYS A 180 -13.14 12.64 1.02
N ALA A 181 -14.06 11.68 0.93
CA ALA A 181 -14.31 10.67 1.96
C ALA A 181 -13.31 9.51 1.87
N ILE A 182 -12.02 9.83 1.94
CA ILE A 182 -10.92 8.85 1.92
C ILE A 182 -9.78 9.34 2.80
N PHE A 183 -9.24 8.46 3.66
CA PHE A 183 -8.09 8.80 4.48
C PHE A 183 -6.83 8.85 3.63
N SER A 184 -6.22 10.03 3.49
CA SER A 184 -5.06 10.26 2.63
C SER A 184 -3.81 10.53 3.43
N MET A 185 -2.75 9.76 3.18
CA MET A 185 -1.43 9.91 3.82
C MET A 185 -0.40 10.29 2.76
N ASP A 186 0.45 11.26 3.06
CA ASP A 186 1.62 11.63 2.25
C ASP A 186 2.88 11.33 3.06
N PHE A 187 3.44 10.15 2.85
CA PHE A 187 4.44 9.56 3.74
C PHE A 187 5.62 10.50 4.05
N GLN A 188 6.15 11.17 3.03
CA GLN A 188 7.30 12.02 3.20
C GLN A 188 6.93 13.43 3.70
N ASN A 189 5.84 13.99 3.18
CA ASN A 189 5.45 15.37 3.52
C ASN A 189 4.72 15.46 4.86
N ASP A 190 4.09 14.38 5.34
CA ASP A 190 3.44 14.33 6.65
C ASP A 190 4.43 14.26 7.83
N ALA A 191 5.73 14.14 7.58
CA ALA A 191 6.75 14.10 8.61
C ALA A 191 6.67 15.28 9.61
N GLN A 192 6.21 16.47 9.16
CA GLN A 192 5.99 17.62 10.02
C GLN A 192 4.96 17.38 11.13
N PHE A 193 3.94 16.54 10.91
CA PHE A 193 2.89 16.25 11.89
C PHE A 193 3.28 15.19 12.92
N VAL A 194 4.30 14.40 12.62
CA VAL A 194 4.76 13.28 13.46
C VAL A 194 6.17 13.51 14.04
N GLY A 195 6.69 14.70 13.86
CA GLY A 195 8.01 15.10 14.39
C GLY A 195 9.19 14.41 13.69
N GLY A 196 9.09 14.21 12.37
CA GLY A 196 10.09 13.59 11.52
C GLY A 196 9.64 12.26 10.91
N CYS A 197 10.57 11.53 10.32
CA CYS A 197 10.25 10.24 9.68
C CYS A 197 9.82 9.19 10.72
N ILE A 198 8.63 8.62 10.56
CA ILE A 198 8.14 7.53 11.43
C ILE A 198 8.98 6.27 11.30
N ALA A 199 9.61 6.06 10.12
CA ALA A 199 10.51 4.94 9.84
C ALA A 199 11.92 5.09 10.46
N GLY A 200 12.18 6.18 11.16
CA GLY A 200 13.50 6.48 11.76
C GLY A 200 13.82 5.71 13.04
N GLY A 201 13.32 4.49 13.21
CA GLY A 201 13.56 3.64 14.38
C GLY A 201 12.82 4.03 15.65
N ARG A 202 11.87 4.97 15.57
CA ARG A 202 11.09 5.42 16.74
C ARG A 202 9.69 4.80 16.83
N ARG A 203 9.10 4.43 15.69
CA ARG A 203 7.70 4.01 15.60
C ARG A 203 7.52 2.63 15.01
N TYR A 204 8.45 2.17 14.17
CA TYR A 204 8.43 0.81 13.66
C TYR A 204 9.83 0.29 13.29
N LEU A 205 9.92 -1.02 13.19
CA LEU A 205 11.11 -1.75 12.76
C LEU A 205 10.89 -2.30 11.34
N HIS A 206 11.98 -2.41 10.57
CA HIS A 206 11.99 -3.15 9.34
C HIS A 206 12.80 -4.43 9.53
N ILE A 207 12.18 -5.58 9.24
CA ILE A 207 12.81 -6.89 9.33
C ILE A 207 12.85 -7.50 7.94
N ASN A 208 14.01 -7.99 7.54
CA ASN A 208 14.21 -8.64 6.26
C ASN A 208 14.93 -9.98 6.42
N ALA A 209 15.05 -10.76 5.33
CA ALA A 209 15.62 -12.09 5.30
C ALA A 209 17.17 -12.14 5.30
N LYS A 210 17.86 -11.01 5.41
CA LYS A 210 19.33 -10.91 5.38
C LYS A 210 19.91 -10.73 6.77
#